data_d7e3c8bf93850e667f0e523ca204226a
#
_entry.id   d7e3c8bf93850e667f0e523ca204226a
#
_cell.length_a   1.000
_cell.length_b   1.000
_cell.length_c   1.000
_cell.angle_alpha   90.00
_cell.angle_beta   90.00
_cell.angle_gamma   90.00
#
_symmetry.space_group_name_H-M   'P 1'
#
loop_
_entity.id
_entity.type
_entity.pdbx_description
1 polymer ?
#
loop_
_entity_poly.entity_id
_entity_poly.type
_entity_poly.pdbx_seq_one_letter_code
_entity_poly.pdbx_strand_id
1 'polypeptide(L)'
;MKRYSSAKDMFNDALEQAPIFDFVGAIDSFTEENALIETELFDEHALKYYAKKNCGMEVSKKEKELFETEYRGGSQGDYSTEMNMKIDNVVESLSSFPNTKRAVIMMNNNWWSHDDTDEAKCCRELHFRLTPSQIKNTKWKISCTGFFRAQAVDIMPKNFYFVYNIMEVVRSKIVDSIGSNIE
;
A
#
# COMPACT_ATOMS: atom_id res chain seq x y z
N MET A 1 -9.57 -3.21 -17.82
CA MET A 1 -8.85 -2.52 -16.73
C MET A 1 -8.25 -1.23 -17.30
N LYS A 2 -8.61 -0.09 -16.73
CA LYS A 2 -8.07 1.22 -17.11
C LYS A 2 -6.63 1.36 -16.59
N ARG A 3 -5.77 1.99 -17.39
CA ARG A 3 -4.38 2.28 -17.01
C ARG A 3 -4.22 3.77 -16.79
N TYR A 4 -3.46 4.13 -15.78
CA TYR A 4 -3.18 5.50 -15.37
C TYR A 4 -1.67 5.72 -15.36
N SER A 5 -1.24 6.89 -15.79
CA SER A 5 0.18 7.25 -15.77
C SER A 5 0.71 7.43 -14.34
N SER A 6 -0.14 7.84 -13.41
CA SER A 6 0.22 8.07 -12.01
C SER A 6 -0.92 7.72 -11.03
N ALA A 7 -0.61 7.64 -9.75
CA ALA A 7 -1.60 7.52 -8.68
C ALA A 7 -2.53 8.75 -8.63
N LYS A 8 -2.00 9.93 -8.91
CA LYS A 8 -2.77 11.17 -8.95
C LYS A 8 -3.82 11.16 -10.05
N ASP A 9 -3.48 10.65 -11.25
CA ASP A 9 -4.46 10.52 -12.35
C ASP A 9 -5.57 9.54 -11.99
N MET A 10 -5.22 8.43 -11.34
CA MET A 10 -6.20 7.46 -10.85
C MET A 10 -7.13 8.05 -9.78
N PHE A 11 -6.58 8.85 -8.88
CA PHE A 11 -7.34 9.54 -7.84
C PHE A 11 -8.31 10.57 -8.43
N ASN A 12 -7.84 11.39 -9.35
CA ASN A 12 -8.67 12.40 -10.00
C ASN A 12 -9.84 11.76 -10.77
N ASP A 13 -9.57 10.70 -11.52
CA ASP A 13 -10.60 9.94 -12.23
C ASP A 13 -11.64 9.35 -11.27
N ALA A 14 -11.20 8.83 -10.12
CA ALA A 14 -12.09 8.31 -9.10
C ALA A 14 -12.96 9.41 -8.47
N LEU A 15 -12.42 10.60 -8.24
CA LEU A 15 -13.17 11.77 -7.72
C LEU A 15 -14.29 12.18 -8.68
N GLU A 16 -14.00 12.21 -9.99
CA GLU A 16 -14.99 12.60 -11.01
C GLU A 16 -16.13 11.60 -11.16
N GLN A 17 -15.87 10.32 -10.89
CA GLN A 17 -16.82 9.24 -11.12
C GLN A 17 -17.54 8.74 -9.86
N ALA A 18 -17.13 9.17 -8.67
CA ALA A 18 -17.70 8.67 -7.41
C ALA A 18 -19.23 8.95 -7.28
N PRO A 19 -20.03 8.01 -6.75
CA PRO A 19 -19.65 6.66 -6.31
C PRO A 19 -19.45 5.66 -7.46
N ILE A 20 -18.42 4.82 -7.35
CA ILE A 20 -18.07 3.83 -8.37
C ILE A 20 -18.20 2.43 -7.77
N PHE A 21 -18.73 1.49 -8.54
CA PHE A 21 -18.74 0.07 -8.22
C PHE A 21 -17.71 -0.67 -9.08
N ASP A 22 -17.08 -1.68 -8.51
CA ASP A 22 -16.12 -2.56 -9.22
C ASP A 22 -14.97 -1.79 -9.91
N PHE A 23 -14.42 -0.79 -9.21
CA PHE A 23 -13.32 0.00 -9.74
C PHE A 23 -12.04 -0.82 -9.84
N VAL A 24 -11.52 -0.97 -11.07
CA VAL A 24 -10.28 -1.71 -11.34
C VAL A 24 -9.36 -0.86 -12.21
N GLY A 25 -8.19 -0.52 -11.67
CA GLY A 25 -7.20 0.29 -12.37
C GLY A 25 -5.77 -0.23 -12.18
N ALA A 26 -4.88 0.17 -13.06
CA ALA A 26 -3.45 -0.06 -12.93
C ALA A 26 -2.68 1.25 -13.06
N ILE A 27 -1.68 1.45 -12.22
CA ILE A 27 -0.77 2.59 -12.26
C ILE A 27 0.52 2.13 -12.92
N ASP A 28 0.94 2.81 -13.98
CA ASP A 28 2.13 2.45 -14.77
C ASP A 28 3.42 2.90 -14.10
N SER A 29 3.42 4.11 -13.52
CA SER A 29 4.53 4.67 -12.78
C SER A 29 4.10 5.00 -11.35
N PHE A 30 4.63 4.28 -10.38
CA PHE A 30 4.28 4.43 -8.96
C PHE A 30 5.52 4.86 -8.19
N THR A 31 5.75 6.17 -8.13
CA THR A 31 6.89 6.82 -7.47
C THR A 31 6.44 7.55 -6.21
N GLU A 32 7.39 7.93 -5.34
CA GLU A 32 7.07 8.72 -4.14
C GLU A 32 6.32 10.00 -4.49
N GLU A 33 6.82 10.74 -5.47
CA GLU A 33 6.25 12.01 -5.91
C GLU A 33 4.78 11.87 -6.35
N ASN A 34 4.44 10.81 -7.09
CA ASN A 34 3.07 10.66 -7.58
C ASN A 34 2.15 9.88 -6.64
N ALA A 35 2.70 9.16 -5.66
CA ALA A 35 1.92 8.50 -4.61
C ALA A 35 1.60 9.43 -3.43
N LEU A 36 2.41 10.47 -3.22
CA LEU A 36 2.19 11.49 -2.19
C LEU A 36 1.23 12.55 -2.74
N ILE A 37 -0.06 12.35 -2.49
CA ILE A 37 -1.14 13.22 -2.96
C ILE A 37 -1.71 13.97 -1.77
N GLU A 38 -1.29 15.23 -1.60
CA GLU A 38 -1.84 16.08 -0.55
C GLU A 38 -3.27 16.53 -0.88
N THR A 39 -4.09 16.60 0.15
CA THR A 39 -5.48 17.06 0.10
C THR A 39 -5.79 17.92 1.33
N GLU A 40 -6.97 18.51 1.38
CA GLU A 40 -7.43 19.22 2.57
C GLU A 40 -7.48 18.33 3.83
N LEU A 41 -7.72 17.02 3.65
CA LEU A 41 -7.77 16.07 4.75
C LEU A 41 -6.38 15.56 5.18
N PHE A 42 -5.45 15.44 4.24
CA PHE A 42 -4.14 14.82 4.46
C PHE A 42 -3.03 15.69 3.88
N ASP A 43 -2.28 16.35 4.75
CA ASP A 43 -1.00 16.92 4.40
C ASP A 43 0.09 15.86 4.29
N GLU A 44 1.25 16.22 3.76
CA GLU A 44 2.41 15.34 3.63
C GLU A 44 2.77 14.63 4.94
N HIS A 45 2.73 15.36 6.07
CA HIS A 45 3.11 14.81 7.37
C HIS A 45 2.12 13.74 7.83
N ALA A 46 0.82 13.94 7.61
CA ALA A 46 -0.21 12.96 7.93
C ALA A 46 -0.07 11.71 7.07
N LEU A 47 0.21 11.85 5.77
CA LEU A 47 0.45 10.73 4.86
C LEU A 47 1.70 9.94 5.26
N LYS A 48 2.80 10.62 5.56
CA LYS A 48 4.05 9.99 6.03
C LYS A 48 3.87 9.26 7.36
N TYR A 49 3.17 9.86 8.31
CA TYR A 49 2.84 9.21 9.57
C TYR A 49 2.04 7.93 9.35
N TYR A 50 0.97 8.01 8.57
CA TYR A 50 0.11 6.87 8.28
C TYR A 50 0.86 5.72 7.62
N ALA A 51 1.68 6.01 6.62
CA ALA A 51 2.50 5.00 5.96
C ALA A 51 3.52 4.38 6.91
N LYS A 52 4.25 5.20 7.67
CA LYS A 52 5.24 4.76 8.67
C LYS A 52 4.62 3.78 9.68
N LYS A 53 3.47 4.16 10.29
CA LYS A 53 2.74 3.32 11.23
C LYS A 53 2.35 1.99 10.60
N ASN A 54 1.72 2.03 9.43
CA ASN A 54 1.17 0.84 8.78
C ASN A 54 2.22 -0.06 8.11
N CYS A 55 3.43 0.46 7.86
CA CYS A 55 4.59 -0.35 7.47
C CYS A 55 5.29 -1.03 8.66
N GLY A 56 4.72 -0.93 9.87
CA GLY A 56 5.29 -1.54 11.07
C GLY A 56 6.52 -0.81 11.63
N MET A 57 6.72 0.44 11.22
CA MET A 57 7.80 1.27 11.72
C MET A 57 7.40 1.93 13.05
N GLU A 58 8.40 2.20 13.89
CA GLU A 58 8.18 2.85 15.17
C GLU A 58 7.72 4.31 14.99
N VAL A 59 6.65 4.69 15.67
CA VAL A 59 6.10 6.05 15.69
C VAL A 59 6.14 6.60 17.11
N SER A 60 6.51 7.86 17.26
CA SER A 60 6.59 8.52 18.55
C SER A 60 5.20 8.80 19.12
N LYS A 61 5.13 8.96 20.46
CA LYS A 61 3.89 9.36 21.14
C LYS A 61 3.36 10.70 20.62
N LYS A 62 4.25 11.65 20.34
CA LYS A 62 3.90 12.98 19.81
C LYS A 62 3.26 12.88 18.40
N GLU A 63 3.81 12.02 17.53
CA GLU A 63 3.22 11.77 16.21
C GLU A 63 1.81 11.16 16.35
N LYS A 64 1.62 10.21 17.27
CA LYS A 64 0.30 9.62 17.54
C LYS A 64 -0.70 10.67 17.99
N GLU A 65 -0.36 11.47 19.00
CA GLU A 65 -1.22 12.52 19.53
C GLU A 65 -1.61 13.55 18.45
N LEU A 66 -0.71 13.85 17.51
CA LEU A 66 -0.95 14.83 16.46
C LEU A 66 -1.81 14.30 15.30
N PHE A 67 -1.62 13.05 14.91
CA PHE A 67 -2.20 12.50 13.67
C PHE A 67 -3.31 11.47 13.89
N GLU A 68 -3.41 10.81 15.04
CA GLU A 68 -4.50 9.89 15.37
C GLU A 68 -5.74 10.62 15.87
N THR A 69 -6.35 11.43 15.02
CA THR A 69 -7.60 12.12 15.30
C THR A 69 -8.74 11.51 14.46
N GLU A 70 -9.98 11.59 14.94
CA GLU A 70 -11.16 11.13 14.19
C GLU A 70 -11.25 11.80 12.82
N TYR A 71 -10.98 13.09 12.76
CA TYR A 71 -11.02 13.89 11.53
C TYR A 71 -10.06 13.38 10.45
N ARG A 72 -8.90 12.85 10.85
CA ARG A 72 -7.90 12.30 9.92
C ARG A 72 -7.99 10.78 9.75
N GLY A 73 -9.09 10.18 10.18
CA GLY A 73 -9.31 8.74 10.10
C GLY A 73 -8.31 7.93 10.94
N GLY A 74 -7.93 8.46 12.11
CA GLY A 74 -6.80 7.99 12.91
C GLY A 74 -6.87 6.53 13.33
N SER A 75 -8.01 6.05 13.79
CA SER A 75 -8.17 4.63 14.15
C SER A 75 -8.58 3.76 12.97
N GLN A 76 -9.24 4.32 11.95
CA GLN A 76 -9.71 3.57 10.81
C GLN A 76 -8.54 3.23 9.86
N GLY A 77 -8.44 1.97 9.49
CA GLY A 77 -7.42 1.49 8.56
C GLY A 77 -6.06 1.29 9.23
N ASP A 78 -6.01 0.84 10.49
CA ASP A 78 -4.79 0.36 11.12
C ASP A 78 -4.44 -1.02 10.56
N TYR A 79 -3.37 -1.08 9.78
CA TYR A 79 -2.82 -2.30 9.17
C TYR A 79 -1.52 -2.75 9.81
N SER A 80 -1.09 -2.11 10.92
CA SER A 80 0.23 -2.32 11.53
C SER A 80 0.43 -3.68 12.18
N THR A 81 -0.66 -4.39 12.49
CA THR A 81 -0.61 -5.67 13.19
C THR A 81 0.26 -6.68 12.46
N GLU A 82 1.36 -7.11 13.10
CA GLU A 82 2.32 -8.08 12.58
C GLU A 82 2.92 -7.71 11.22
N MET A 83 2.88 -6.44 10.83
CA MET A 83 3.27 -6.01 9.48
C MET A 83 4.73 -6.36 9.16
N ASN A 84 5.65 -6.21 10.11
CA ASN A 84 7.05 -6.56 9.89
C ASN A 84 7.21 -8.04 9.54
N MET A 85 6.53 -8.93 10.26
CA MET A 85 6.57 -10.38 9.99
C MET A 85 5.94 -10.71 8.63
N LYS A 86 4.84 -10.06 8.26
CA LYS A 86 4.19 -10.23 6.96
C LYS A 86 5.09 -9.78 5.81
N ILE A 87 5.78 -8.65 5.98
CA ILE A 87 6.77 -8.16 5.01
C ILE A 87 7.92 -9.15 4.89
N ASP A 88 8.48 -9.63 6.00
CA ASP A 88 9.59 -10.59 5.99
C ASP A 88 9.21 -11.89 5.28
N ASN A 89 8.00 -12.41 5.48
CA ASN A 89 7.49 -13.57 4.75
C ASN A 89 7.40 -13.35 3.23
N VAL A 90 6.97 -12.15 2.81
CA VAL A 90 6.93 -11.79 1.38
C VAL A 90 8.34 -11.71 0.81
N VAL A 91 9.27 -11.08 1.53
CA VAL A 91 10.67 -10.96 1.13
C VAL A 91 11.33 -12.34 1.01
N GLU A 92 11.16 -13.21 1.99
CA GLU A 92 11.66 -14.58 1.96
C GLU A 92 11.10 -15.37 0.77
N SER A 93 9.79 -15.28 0.54
CA SER A 93 9.14 -15.96 -0.59
C SER A 93 9.69 -15.52 -1.93
N LEU A 94 9.85 -14.20 -2.15
CA LEU A 94 10.35 -13.65 -3.41
C LEU A 94 11.86 -13.86 -3.59
N SER A 95 12.63 -13.83 -2.51
CA SER A 95 14.08 -14.08 -2.55
C SER A 95 14.39 -15.53 -2.86
N SER A 96 13.64 -16.47 -2.26
CA SER A 96 13.81 -17.90 -2.50
C SER A 96 13.28 -18.35 -3.87
N PHE A 97 12.14 -17.79 -4.29
CA PHE A 97 11.48 -18.12 -5.56
C PHE A 97 10.96 -16.84 -6.24
N PRO A 98 11.78 -16.14 -7.04
CA PRO A 98 11.37 -14.88 -7.68
C PRO A 98 10.10 -14.97 -8.53
N ASN A 99 9.79 -16.14 -9.08
CA ASN A 99 8.56 -16.40 -9.86
C ASN A 99 7.37 -16.86 -9.01
N THR A 100 7.47 -16.81 -7.67
CA THR A 100 6.36 -17.23 -6.80
C THR A 100 5.10 -16.39 -7.04
N LYS A 101 3.95 -17.01 -6.83
CA LYS A 101 2.63 -16.37 -6.83
C LYS A 101 2.02 -16.34 -5.42
N ARG A 102 2.82 -16.65 -4.39
CA ARG A 102 2.39 -16.79 -3.00
C ARG A 102 2.88 -15.66 -2.08
N ALA A 103 3.55 -14.64 -2.64
CA ALA A 103 4.03 -13.49 -1.88
C ALA A 103 2.86 -12.53 -1.62
N VAL A 104 2.14 -12.76 -0.53
CA VAL A 104 0.90 -12.07 -0.18
C VAL A 104 0.97 -11.55 1.25
N ILE A 105 0.60 -10.29 1.44
CA ILE A 105 0.27 -9.72 2.75
C ILE A 105 -1.25 -9.74 2.90
N MET A 106 -1.76 -10.51 3.85
CA MET A 106 -3.16 -10.50 4.24
C MET A 106 -3.38 -9.57 5.44
N MET A 107 -4.40 -8.72 5.35
CA MET A 107 -4.70 -7.71 6.38
C MET A 107 -5.64 -8.27 7.46
N ASN A 108 -5.36 -9.40 8.01
CA ASN A 108 -6.07 -10.08 9.09
C ASN A 108 -7.42 -9.46 9.50
N ASN A 109 -8.49 -9.96 8.94
CA ASN A 109 -9.84 -9.60 9.35
C ASN A 109 -10.52 -10.82 9.94
N ASN A 110 -11.41 -10.58 10.87
CA ASN A 110 -12.35 -11.59 11.30
C ASN A 110 -13.30 -11.90 10.14
N TRP A 111 -13.05 -12.99 9.43
CA TRP A 111 -13.80 -13.38 8.24
C TRP A 111 -15.26 -13.78 8.54
N TRP A 112 -15.58 -14.04 9.80
CA TRP A 112 -16.93 -14.42 10.26
C TRP A 112 -17.76 -13.22 10.73
N SER A 113 -17.17 -12.03 10.88
CA SER A 113 -17.90 -10.83 11.25
C SER A 113 -18.28 -10.06 9.99
N HIS A 114 -19.53 -9.73 9.87
CA HIS A 114 -20.14 -9.02 8.74
C HIS A 114 -20.90 -7.76 9.16
N ASP A 115 -20.82 -7.37 10.43
CA ASP A 115 -21.43 -6.12 10.87
C ASP A 115 -20.47 -4.93 10.66
N ASP A 116 -21.05 -3.75 10.50
CA ASP A 116 -20.28 -2.51 10.23
C ASP A 116 -19.66 -1.92 11.51
N THR A 117 -19.90 -2.54 12.66
CA THR A 117 -19.30 -2.15 13.94
C THR A 117 -17.93 -2.75 14.13
N ASP A 118 -17.55 -3.73 13.30
CA ASP A 118 -16.25 -4.39 13.36
C ASP A 118 -15.17 -3.56 12.68
N GLU A 119 -13.96 -3.71 13.15
CA GLU A 119 -12.73 -3.13 12.56
C GLU A 119 -12.38 -3.76 11.19
N ALA A 120 -13.38 -4.04 10.37
CA ALA A 120 -13.22 -4.66 9.07
C ALA A 120 -12.34 -3.81 8.16
N LYS A 121 -11.12 -4.27 7.93
CA LYS A 121 -10.13 -3.57 7.10
C LYS A 121 -10.62 -3.41 5.66
N CYS A 122 -10.52 -2.19 5.11
CA CYS A 122 -10.87 -1.93 3.71
C CYS A 122 -9.89 -2.62 2.76
N CYS A 123 -8.59 -2.49 2.99
CA CYS A 123 -7.58 -3.30 2.32
C CYS A 123 -7.66 -4.73 2.83
N ARG A 124 -7.80 -5.69 1.92
CA ARG A 124 -7.88 -7.11 2.24
C ARG A 124 -6.55 -7.81 2.06
N GLU A 125 -5.87 -7.51 0.96
CA GLU A 125 -4.61 -8.15 0.64
C GLU A 125 -3.78 -7.33 -0.34
N LEU A 126 -2.46 -7.54 -0.28
CA LEU A 126 -1.48 -7.01 -1.21
C LEU A 126 -0.67 -8.18 -1.78
N HIS A 127 -0.74 -8.39 -3.09
CA HIS A 127 0.01 -9.41 -3.83
C HIS A 127 1.25 -8.81 -4.46
N PHE A 128 2.42 -9.34 -4.14
CA PHE A 128 3.69 -8.92 -4.70
C PHE A 128 4.18 -9.91 -5.76
N ARG A 129 4.80 -9.39 -6.80
CA ARG A 129 5.41 -10.19 -7.87
C ARG A 129 6.69 -9.55 -8.36
N LEU A 130 7.65 -10.39 -8.70
CA LEU A 130 8.82 -10.01 -9.49
C LEU A 130 8.61 -10.50 -10.92
N THR A 131 8.88 -9.62 -11.89
CA THR A 131 8.90 -9.94 -13.30
C THR A 131 10.25 -9.48 -13.87
N PRO A 132 10.75 -10.12 -14.94
CA PRO A 132 11.99 -9.67 -15.59
C PRO A 132 11.87 -8.18 -16.00
N SER A 133 12.83 -7.37 -15.59
CA SER A 133 12.90 -5.97 -16.00
C SER A 133 13.39 -5.85 -17.44
N GLN A 134 12.94 -4.82 -18.15
CA GLN A 134 13.45 -4.42 -19.46
C GLN A 134 14.52 -3.33 -19.35
N ILE A 135 14.73 -2.79 -18.16
CA ILE A 135 15.73 -1.75 -17.90
C ILE A 135 17.11 -2.38 -17.84
N LYS A 136 18.06 -1.80 -18.56
CA LYS A 136 19.46 -2.23 -18.55
C LYS A 136 20.04 -2.19 -17.13
N ASN A 137 20.73 -3.26 -16.73
CA ASN A 137 21.32 -3.46 -15.39
C ASN A 137 20.29 -3.65 -14.25
N THR A 138 19.02 -3.79 -14.56
CA THR A 138 17.98 -4.13 -13.59
C THR A 138 17.43 -5.50 -13.92
N LYS A 139 17.50 -6.42 -12.98
CA LYS A 139 17.10 -7.81 -13.22
C LYS A 139 15.59 -8.01 -13.10
N TRP A 140 14.98 -7.36 -12.11
CA TRP A 140 13.61 -7.56 -11.76
C TRP A 140 12.84 -6.23 -11.67
N LYS A 141 11.56 -6.31 -11.96
CA LYS A 141 10.56 -5.28 -11.68
C LYS A 141 9.62 -5.81 -10.62
N ILE A 142 9.41 -5.03 -9.54
CA ILE A 142 8.42 -5.34 -8.55
C ILE A 142 7.06 -4.76 -8.95
N SER A 143 6.00 -5.52 -8.71
CA SER A 143 4.63 -5.04 -8.85
C SER A 143 3.80 -5.49 -7.66
N CYS A 144 2.79 -4.70 -7.31
CA CYS A 144 1.83 -5.00 -6.27
C CYS A 144 0.41 -4.90 -6.81
N THR A 145 -0.44 -5.88 -6.49
CA THR A 145 -1.88 -5.81 -6.71
C THR A 145 -2.56 -5.72 -5.36
N GLY A 146 -3.28 -4.62 -5.11
CA GLY A 146 -4.06 -4.42 -3.89
C GLY A 146 -5.53 -4.72 -4.12
N PHE A 147 -6.16 -5.45 -3.20
CA PHE A 147 -7.60 -5.63 -3.15
C PHE A 147 -8.20 -4.86 -1.98
N PHE A 148 -9.06 -3.92 -2.29
CA PHE A 148 -9.83 -3.11 -1.34
C PHE A 148 -11.31 -3.42 -1.53
N ARG A 149 -11.99 -3.98 -0.49
CA ARG A 149 -13.44 -4.30 -0.56
C ARG A 149 -14.33 -3.08 -0.69
N ALA A 150 -13.88 -1.97 -0.12
CA ALA A 150 -14.53 -0.67 -0.17
C ALA A 150 -13.48 0.40 0.11
N GLN A 151 -13.65 1.58 -0.48
CA GLN A 151 -12.76 2.70 -0.25
C GLN A 151 -13.52 4.00 -0.48
N ALA A 152 -13.56 4.88 0.53
CA ALA A 152 -13.97 6.25 0.29
C ALA A 152 -12.92 6.95 -0.57
N VAL A 153 -13.35 7.69 -1.57
CA VAL A 153 -12.43 8.33 -2.53
C VAL A 153 -11.51 9.31 -1.80
N ASP A 154 -12.03 10.07 -0.86
CA ASP A 154 -11.27 11.08 -0.09
C ASP A 154 -10.08 10.47 0.70
N ILE A 155 -10.13 9.18 1.03
CA ILE A 155 -9.05 8.50 1.75
C ILE A 155 -8.12 7.68 0.83
N MET A 156 -8.35 7.67 -0.48
CA MET A 156 -7.45 7.00 -1.44
C MET A 156 -5.99 7.46 -1.35
N PRO A 157 -5.68 8.77 -1.20
CA PRO A 157 -4.30 9.24 -1.09
C PRO A 157 -3.52 8.55 0.01
N LYS A 158 -4.13 8.38 1.18
CA LYS A 158 -3.56 7.69 2.33
C LYS A 158 -3.19 6.23 1.99
N ASN A 159 -4.08 5.53 1.28
CA ASN A 159 -3.86 4.15 0.89
C ASN A 159 -2.82 4.02 -0.24
N PHE A 160 -2.79 4.94 -1.20
CA PHE A 160 -1.74 4.97 -2.23
C PHE A 160 -0.36 5.14 -1.61
N TYR A 161 -0.20 6.11 -0.73
CA TYR A 161 1.09 6.35 -0.10
C TYR A 161 1.53 5.19 0.82
N PHE A 162 0.60 4.55 1.50
CA PHE A 162 0.84 3.33 2.27
C PHE A 162 1.32 2.18 1.37
N VAL A 163 0.61 1.89 0.28
CA VAL A 163 0.99 0.80 -0.64
C VAL A 163 2.36 1.08 -1.27
N TYR A 164 2.63 2.33 -1.67
CA TYR A 164 3.94 2.74 -2.16
C TYR A 164 5.05 2.41 -1.14
N ASN A 165 4.88 2.84 0.10
CA ASN A 165 5.88 2.62 1.15
C ASN A 165 6.10 1.14 1.46
N ILE A 166 5.05 0.33 1.50
CA ILE A 166 5.20 -1.14 1.64
C ILE A 166 5.99 -1.73 0.46
N MET A 167 5.69 -1.29 -0.77
CA MET A 167 6.44 -1.75 -1.94
C MET A 167 7.92 -1.40 -1.83
N GLU A 168 8.26 -0.18 -1.38
CA GLU A 168 9.65 0.26 -1.20
C GLU A 168 10.37 -0.53 -0.10
N VAL A 169 9.70 -0.80 1.04
CA VAL A 169 10.27 -1.63 2.11
C VAL A 169 10.55 -3.04 1.61
N VAL A 170 9.60 -3.66 0.91
CA VAL A 170 9.76 -5.00 0.33
C VAL A 170 10.88 -5.00 -0.71
N ARG A 171 10.91 -4.02 -1.62
CA ARG A 171 11.93 -3.87 -2.66
C ARG A 171 13.34 -3.77 -2.05
N SER A 172 13.52 -2.88 -1.09
CA SER A 172 14.81 -2.66 -0.42
C SER A 172 15.31 -3.95 0.24
N LYS A 173 14.48 -4.63 1.02
CA LYS A 173 14.85 -5.89 1.68
C LYS A 173 15.18 -7.02 0.69
N ILE A 174 14.50 -7.08 -0.46
CA ILE A 174 14.83 -8.07 -1.50
C ILE A 174 16.18 -7.73 -2.14
N VAL A 175 16.45 -6.46 -2.45
CA VAL A 175 17.76 -6.02 -2.98
C VAL A 175 18.89 -6.46 -2.04
N ASP A 176 18.73 -6.23 -0.74
CA ASP A 176 19.70 -6.64 0.28
C ASP A 176 19.88 -8.16 0.33
N SER A 177 18.79 -8.91 0.14
CA SER A 177 18.79 -10.38 0.21
C SER A 177 19.41 -11.06 -1.00
N ILE A 178 19.09 -10.63 -2.21
CA ILE A 178 19.50 -11.31 -3.45
C ILE A 178 20.60 -10.58 -4.23
N GLY A 179 21.02 -9.39 -3.77
CA GLY A 179 22.08 -8.61 -4.39
C GLY A 179 21.82 -8.19 -5.84
N SER A 180 20.54 -8.05 -6.22
CA SER A 180 20.12 -7.69 -7.58
C SER A 180 19.32 -6.40 -7.60
N ASN A 181 19.57 -5.54 -8.57
CA ASN A 181 18.80 -4.32 -8.75
C ASN A 181 17.34 -4.64 -9.14
N ILE A 182 16.41 -3.94 -8.50
CA ILE A 182 14.95 -4.07 -8.68
C ILE A 182 14.35 -2.67 -8.91
N GLU A 183 13.57 -2.52 -9.96
CA GLU A 183 12.73 -1.35 -10.23
C GLU A 183 11.31 -1.53 -9.72
#